data_7add2674d1ce165c26e6b2d6099e3469
#
_entry.id   7add2674d1ce165c26e6b2d6099e3469
#
_cell.length_a   1.000
_cell.length_b   1.000
_cell.length_c   1.000
_cell.angle_alpha   90.00
_cell.angle_beta   90.00
_cell.angle_gamma   90.00
#
_symmetry.space_group_name_H-M   'P 1'
#
loop_
_entity.id
_entity.type
_entity.pdbx_description
1 polymer ?
#
loop_
_entity_poly.entity_id
_entity_poly.type
_entity_poly.pdbx_seq_one_letter_code
_entity_poly.pdbx_strand_id
1 'polypeptide(L)'
;MLDVQVLVEALRWNRRLAAISPLADIIIEQTGPAPNLNTDEELIKFIRETFTVGSHIIGTAAMAPPELQGVVDTKLKVYGTNNLRIMDISVFPMELATHPQATVFAMSERLADIIKAEIQ
;
A
#
# COMPACT_ATOMS: atom_id res chain seq x y z
N MET A 1 -2.44 -19.59 -4.69
CA MET A 1 -1.54 -18.67 -3.97
C MET A 1 -1.01 -17.61 -4.94
N LEU A 2 -1.94 -16.77 -5.44
CA LEU A 2 -1.66 -15.78 -6.50
C LEU A 2 -0.58 -14.76 -6.07
N ASP A 3 -0.68 -14.24 -4.83
CA ASP A 3 0.22 -13.18 -4.34
C ASP A 3 1.70 -13.58 -4.36
N VAL A 4 2.02 -14.82 -3.97
CA VAL A 4 3.40 -15.31 -3.99
C VAL A 4 3.93 -15.44 -5.42
N GLN A 5 3.10 -15.86 -6.36
CA GLN A 5 3.47 -15.91 -7.78
C GLN A 5 3.74 -14.52 -8.36
N VAL A 6 2.91 -13.53 -8.01
CA VAL A 6 3.13 -12.14 -8.38
C VAL A 6 4.46 -11.62 -7.84
N LEU A 7 4.80 -11.95 -6.59
CA LEU A 7 6.08 -11.55 -5.98
C LEU A 7 7.28 -12.23 -6.65
N VAL A 8 7.18 -13.51 -7.05
CA VAL A 8 8.24 -14.19 -7.82
C VAL A 8 8.48 -13.48 -9.15
N GLU A 9 7.41 -13.16 -9.89
CA GLU A 9 7.55 -12.46 -11.17
C GLU A 9 8.07 -11.02 -10.99
N ALA A 10 7.67 -10.34 -9.92
CA ALA A 10 8.21 -9.02 -9.59
C ALA A 10 9.72 -9.07 -9.30
N LEU A 11 10.21 -10.09 -8.57
CA LEU A 11 11.65 -10.28 -8.36
C LEU A 11 12.40 -10.51 -9.68
N ARG A 12 11.85 -11.34 -10.56
CA ARG A 12 12.42 -11.57 -11.89
C ARG A 12 12.44 -10.30 -12.74
N TRP A 13 11.35 -9.55 -12.69
CA TRP A 13 11.27 -8.29 -13.41
C TRP A 13 12.29 -7.26 -12.90
N ASN A 14 12.44 -7.13 -11.59
CA ASN A 14 13.43 -6.25 -10.96
C ASN A 14 14.86 -6.63 -11.37
N ARG A 15 15.18 -7.92 -11.44
CA ARG A 15 16.49 -8.38 -11.94
C ARG A 15 16.73 -8.00 -13.39
N ARG A 16 15.72 -8.17 -14.25
CA ARG A 16 15.82 -7.74 -15.66
C ARG A 16 16.02 -6.24 -15.76
N LEU A 17 15.29 -5.46 -14.98
CA LEU A 17 15.42 -4.01 -14.96
C LEU A 17 16.81 -3.57 -14.47
N ALA A 18 17.30 -4.18 -13.40
CA ALA A 18 18.62 -3.90 -12.82
C ALA A 18 19.79 -4.21 -13.80
N ALA A 19 19.58 -5.09 -14.77
CA ALA A 19 20.57 -5.46 -15.79
C ALA A 19 20.61 -4.52 -17.00
N ILE A 20 19.77 -3.47 -17.04
CA ILE A 20 19.67 -2.54 -18.19
C ILE A 20 20.31 -1.20 -17.83
N SER A 21 21.18 -0.67 -18.72
CA SER A 21 21.73 0.69 -18.62
C SER A 21 20.59 1.74 -18.72
N PRO A 22 20.64 2.85 -17.98
CA PRO A 22 21.75 3.30 -17.12
C PRO A 22 21.72 2.71 -15.69
N LEU A 23 20.70 1.92 -15.33
CA LEU A 23 20.59 1.39 -13.97
C LEU A 23 21.71 0.39 -13.65
N ALA A 24 22.03 -0.49 -14.59
CA ALA A 24 23.13 -1.45 -14.45
C ALA A 24 24.48 -0.78 -14.18
N ASP A 25 24.69 0.44 -14.69
CA ASP A 25 25.95 1.16 -14.59
C ASP A 25 26.23 1.71 -13.18
N ILE A 26 25.20 1.82 -12.36
CA ILE A 26 25.28 2.38 -10.99
C ILE A 26 25.05 1.34 -9.89
N ILE A 27 24.58 0.14 -10.23
CA ILE A 27 24.38 -0.95 -9.28
C ILE A 27 25.73 -1.64 -9.02
N ILE A 28 26.15 -1.65 -7.75
CA ILE A 28 27.41 -2.27 -7.33
C ILE A 28 27.22 -3.77 -7.11
N GLU A 29 26.13 -4.14 -6.41
CA GLU A 29 25.83 -5.54 -6.10
C GLU A 29 24.32 -5.77 -5.83
N GLN A 30 23.90 -7.01 -6.00
CA GLN A 30 22.57 -7.46 -5.62
C GLN A 30 22.62 -8.02 -4.19
N THR A 31 21.94 -7.36 -3.26
CA THR A 31 21.89 -7.77 -1.85
C THR A 31 20.86 -8.88 -1.56
N GLY A 32 19.85 -9.03 -2.42
CA GLY A 32 18.83 -10.08 -2.28
C GLY A 32 17.79 -10.06 -3.40
N PRO A 33 17.23 -11.22 -3.75
CA PRO A 33 17.71 -12.57 -3.43
C PRO A 33 19.08 -12.84 -4.06
N ALA A 34 19.86 -13.77 -3.47
CA ALA A 34 21.17 -14.11 -4.01
C ALA A 34 21.08 -14.48 -5.52
N PRO A 35 22.08 -14.11 -6.36
CA PRO A 35 21.98 -14.27 -7.82
C PRO A 35 21.79 -15.71 -8.31
N ASN A 36 22.19 -16.69 -7.51
CA ASN A 36 22.06 -18.12 -7.82
C ASN A 36 20.66 -18.69 -7.52
N LEU A 37 19.78 -17.99 -6.81
CA LEU A 37 18.41 -18.42 -6.57
C LEU A 37 17.53 -18.10 -7.78
N ASN A 38 17.18 -19.10 -8.59
CA ASN A 38 16.51 -18.89 -9.88
C ASN A 38 15.24 -19.72 -10.06
N THR A 39 15.07 -20.83 -9.33
CA THR A 39 13.85 -21.63 -9.40
C THR A 39 12.70 -20.99 -8.63
N ASP A 40 11.47 -21.35 -8.98
CA ASP A 40 10.28 -20.87 -8.28
C ASP A 40 10.33 -21.23 -6.80
N GLU A 41 10.73 -22.46 -6.48
CA GLU A 41 10.83 -22.98 -5.12
C GLU A 41 11.81 -22.15 -4.28
N GLU A 42 12.99 -21.84 -4.82
CA GLU A 42 14.01 -21.04 -4.15
C GLU A 42 13.54 -19.60 -3.91
N LEU A 43 12.91 -18.97 -4.92
CA LEU A 43 12.39 -17.61 -4.81
C LEU A 43 11.20 -17.57 -3.85
N ILE A 44 10.31 -18.54 -3.87
CA ILE A 44 9.19 -18.65 -2.91
C ILE A 44 9.72 -18.80 -1.49
N LYS A 45 10.73 -19.65 -1.29
CA LYS A 45 11.38 -19.80 0.02
C LYS A 45 11.97 -18.48 0.50
N PHE A 46 12.75 -17.81 -0.34
CA PHE A 46 13.34 -16.50 -0.05
C PHE A 46 12.25 -15.48 0.34
N ILE A 47 11.17 -15.37 -0.45
CA ILE A 47 10.06 -14.45 -0.16
C ILE A 47 9.48 -14.73 1.22
N ARG A 48 9.19 -15.99 1.55
CA ARG A 48 8.60 -16.36 2.84
C ARG A 48 9.51 -16.08 4.03
N GLU A 49 10.82 -16.18 3.86
CA GLU A 49 11.80 -15.94 4.91
C GLU A 49 12.13 -14.46 5.10
N THR A 50 11.94 -13.64 4.06
CA THR A 50 12.33 -12.22 4.09
C THR A 50 11.15 -11.24 4.02
N PHE A 51 9.93 -11.76 3.83
CA PHE A 51 8.72 -10.94 3.74
C PHE A 51 8.53 -10.09 5.00
N THR A 52 8.32 -8.81 4.79
CA THR A 52 8.02 -7.87 5.86
C THR A 52 6.83 -6.99 5.47
N VAL A 53 6.13 -6.45 6.47
CA VAL A 53 4.99 -5.58 6.27
C VAL A 53 5.46 -4.19 5.88
N GLY A 54 4.91 -3.62 4.80
CA GLY A 54 5.19 -2.25 4.35
C GLY A 54 4.54 -1.14 5.20
N SER A 55 3.89 -1.50 6.31
CA SER A 55 3.16 -0.57 7.22
C SER A 55 2.03 0.22 6.53
N HIS A 56 1.52 -0.28 5.41
CA HIS A 56 0.39 0.30 4.69
C HIS A 56 -0.91 -0.47 5.00
N ILE A 57 -1.32 -0.49 6.27
CA ILE A 57 -2.52 -1.21 6.73
C ILE A 57 -3.75 -0.36 6.43
N ILE A 58 -4.54 -0.77 5.43
CA ILE A 58 -5.74 -0.10 4.97
C ILE A 58 -7.02 -0.80 5.44
N GLY A 59 -8.16 -0.13 5.25
CA GLY A 59 -9.50 -0.74 5.30
C GLY A 59 -10.07 -0.98 6.69
N THR A 60 -9.31 -0.79 7.78
CA THR A 60 -9.82 -1.02 9.14
C THR A 60 -10.84 0.01 9.61
N ALA A 61 -10.90 1.18 8.95
CA ALA A 61 -11.94 2.20 9.13
C ALA A 61 -12.52 2.62 7.77
N ALA A 62 -12.80 1.64 6.91
CA ALA A 62 -13.15 1.83 5.51
C ALA A 62 -14.23 2.89 5.28
N MET A 63 -13.98 3.81 4.33
CA MET A 63 -14.98 4.71 3.79
C MET A 63 -15.87 3.94 2.80
N ALA A 64 -16.93 3.37 3.32
CA ALA A 64 -17.90 2.58 2.57
C ALA A 64 -19.28 2.70 3.20
N PRO A 65 -20.37 2.35 2.50
CA PRO A 65 -21.70 2.30 3.07
C PRO A 65 -21.77 1.28 4.23
N PRO A 66 -22.65 1.49 5.23
CA PRO A 66 -22.79 0.59 6.39
C PRO A 66 -23.06 -0.87 6.01
N GLU A 67 -23.85 -1.11 4.95
CA GLU A 67 -24.18 -2.46 4.44
C GLU A 67 -22.96 -3.20 3.88
N LEU A 68 -21.90 -2.49 3.54
CA LEU A 68 -20.59 -3.03 3.16
C LEU A 68 -19.58 -2.97 4.31
N GLN A 69 -20.05 -2.89 5.55
CA GLN A 69 -19.25 -2.80 6.76
C GLN A 69 -18.35 -1.54 6.82
N GLY A 70 -18.79 -0.46 6.15
CA GLY A 70 -18.12 0.83 6.24
C GLY A 70 -18.14 1.40 7.66
N VAL A 71 -17.08 2.11 8.01
CA VAL A 71 -16.91 2.75 9.33
C VAL A 71 -17.10 4.25 9.25
N VAL A 72 -16.73 4.87 8.12
CA VAL A 72 -16.89 6.31 7.91
C VAL A 72 -17.64 6.63 6.62
N ASP A 73 -18.33 7.76 6.60
CA ASP A 73 -19.00 8.30 5.41
C ASP A 73 -18.03 9.06 4.50
N THR A 74 -18.55 9.65 3.40
CA THR A 74 -17.75 10.45 2.43
C THR A 74 -17.23 11.78 3.00
N LYS A 75 -17.66 12.18 4.19
CA LYS A 75 -17.11 13.29 4.97
C LYS A 75 -16.19 12.81 6.09
N LEU A 76 -15.84 11.52 6.07
CA LEU A 76 -15.00 10.85 7.06
C LEU A 76 -15.57 10.85 8.49
N LYS A 77 -16.90 11.07 8.63
CA LYS A 77 -17.59 10.93 9.91
C LYS A 77 -17.83 9.46 10.24
N VAL A 78 -17.52 9.07 11.47
CA VAL A 78 -17.76 7.72 11.97
C VAL A 78 -19.26 7.51 12.16
N TYR A 79 -19.80 6.46 11.53
CA TYR A 79 -21.21 6.10 11.67
C TYR A 79 -21.61 5.89 13.15
N GLY A 80 -22.80 6.33 13.50
CA GLY A 80 -23.30 6.22 14.87
C GLY A 80 -22.70 7.22 15.86
N THR A 81 -21.88 8.16 15.41
CA THR A 81 -21.29 9.23 16.23
C THR A 81 -21.65 10.62 15.71
N ASN A 82 -21.56 11.65 16.55
CA ASN A 82 -21.90 13.03 16.15
C ASN A 82 -20.69 13.82 15.68
N ASN A 83 -19.54 13.74 16.36
CA ASN A 83 -18.40 14.63 16.16
C ASN A 83 -17.05 13.89 16.03
N LEU A 84 -17.08 12.63 15.59
CA LEU A 84 -15.88 11.84 15.41
C LEU A 84 -15.60 11.65 13.91
N ARG A 85 -14.35 11.89 13.49
CA ARG A 85 -13.84 11.61 12.15
C ARG A 85 -12.56 10.81 12.24
N ILE A 86 -12.29 10.04 11.19
CA ILE A 86 -11.03 9.34 11.00
C ILE A 86 -10.44 9.81 9.68
N MET A 87 -9.15 10.20 9.69
CA MET A 87 -8.41 10.54 8.49
C MET A 87 -6.98 10.02 8.59
N ASP A 88 -6.80 8.81 8.19
CA ASP A 88 -5.53 8.16 7.95
C ASP A 88 -5.70 7.07 6.87
N ILE A 89 -4.68 6.27 6.62
CA ILE A 89 -4.70 5.23 5.58
C ILE A 89 -5.79 4.18 5.81
N SER A 90 -6.30 4.01 7.04
CA SER A 90 -7.32 3.02 7.38
C SER A 90 -8.67 3.27 6.70
N VAL A 91 -8.92 4.51 6.25
CA VAL A 91 -10.20 4.87 5.59
C VAL A 91 -10.26 4.40 4.13
N PHE A 92 -9.14 4.02 3.51
CA PHE A 92 -9.16 3.51 2.14
C PHE A 92 -9.82 2.13 2.08
N PRO A 93 -10.89 1.96 1.28
CA PRO A 93 -11.57 0.67 1.17
C PRO A 93 -10.80 -0.37 0.34
N MET A 94 -9.81 0.08 -0.44
CA MET A 94 -8.97 -0.76 -1.30
C MET A 94 -7.54 -0.25 -1.30
N GLU A 95 -6.59 -1.18 -1.56
CA GLU A 95 -5.16 -0.85 -1.69
C GLU A 95 -4.91 0.07 -2.90
N LEU A 96 -3.96 0.98 -2.73
CA LEU A 96 -3.50 1.87 -3.80
C LEU A 96 -2.30 1.25 -4.51
N ALA A 97 -2.24 1.38 -5.83
CA ALA A 97 -1.11 0.90 -6.64
C ALA A 97 0.16 1.76 -6.50
N THR A 98 0.29 2.54 -5.43
CA THR A 98 1.40 3.45 -5.16
C THR A 98 1.56 3.65 -3.65
N HIS A 99 2.66 4.30 -3.25
CA HIS A 99 2.80 4.75 -1.86
C HIS A 99 1.64 5.69 -1.48
N PRO A 100 0.90 5.41 -0.39
CA PRO A 100 -0.34 6.12 -0.07
C PRO A 100 -0.13 7.54 0.48
N GLN A 101 1.07 7.93 0.86
CA GLN A 101 1.35 9.18 1.57
C GLN A 101 0.78 10.42 0.86
N ALA A 102 1.04 10.58 -0.44
CA ALA A 102 0.54 11.72 -1.20
C ALA A 102 -1.00 11.78 -1.21
N THR A 103 -1.66 10.62 -1.33
CA THR A 103 -3.13 10.53 -1.29
C THR A 103 -3.66 10.84 0.11
N VAL A 104 -3.00 10.37 1.17
CA VAL A 104 -3.37 10.70 2.56
C VAL A 104 -3.29 12.19 2.80
N PHE A 105 -2.21 12.86 2.36
CA PHE A 105 -2.11 14.32 2.47
C PHE A 105 -3.22 15.05 1.72
N ALA A 106 -3.49 14.66 0.47
CA ALA A 106 -4.54 15.28 -0.33
C ALA A 106 -5.94 15.14 0.32
N MET A 107 -6.24 13.96 0.88
CA MET A 107 -7.49 13.72 1.60
C MET A 107 -7.56 14.51 2.92
N SER A 108 -6.44 14.65 3.63
CA SER A 108 -6.37 15.44 4.87
C SER A 108 -6.63 16.92 4.62
N GLU A 109 -6.05 17.50 3.57
CA GLU A 109 -6.32 18.87 3.14
C GLU A 109 -7.81 19.05 2.77
N ARG A 110 -8.35 18.11 2.01
CA ARG A 110 -9.79 18.13 1.67
C ARG A 110 -10.68 18.06 2.91
N LEU A 111 -10.32 17.20 3.90
CA LEU A 111 -11.05 17.13 5.16
C LEU A 111 -10.98 18.44 5.94
N ALA A 112 -9.82 19.08 5.98
CA ALA A 112 -9.67 20.38 6.64
C ALA A 112 -10.62 21.44 6.06
N ASP A 113 -10.81 21.47 4.74
CA ASP A 113 -11.76 22.36 4.08
C ASP A 113 -13.21 22.01 4.43
N ILE A 114 -13.56 20.74 4.49
CA ILE A 114 -14.91 20.29 4.91
C ILE A 114 -15.19 20.76 6.36
N ILE A 115 -14.23 20.59 7.27
CA ILE A 115 -14.39 21.00 8.68
C ILE A 115 -14.55 22.51 8.78
N LYS A 116 -13.69 23.28 8.09
CA LYS A 116 -13.79 24.76 8.09
C LYS A 116 -15.16 25.24 7.60
N ALA A 117 -15.70 24.62 6.54
CA ALA A 117 -17.01 24.98 6.01
C ALA A 117 -18.19 24.63 6.93
N GLU A 118 -18.02 23.66 7.84
CA GLU A 118 -19.05 23.29 8.81
C GLU A 118 -19.05 24.17 10.09
N ILE A 119 -17.97 24.90 10.35
CA ILE A 119 -17.80 25.78 11.54
C ILE A 119 -18.22 27.23 11.24
N GLN A 120 -18.26 27.62 9.97
CA GLN A 120 -18.72 28.93 9.52
C GLN A 120 -20.25 29.02 9.46
#